data_988ff2451028b717a39eec9b9cb35edd
#
_entry.id   988ff2451028b717a39eec9b9cb35edd
#
_cell.length_a   1.000
_cell.length_b   1.000
_cell.length_c   1.000
_cell.angle_alpha   90.00
_cell.angle_beta   90.00
_cell.angle_gamma   90.00
#
_symmetry.space_group_name_H-M   'P 1'
#
loop_
_entity.id
_entity.type
_entity.pdbx_description
1 polymer ?
#
loop_
_entity_poly.entity_id
_entity_poly.type
_entity_poly.pdbx_seq_one_letter_code
_entity_poly.pdbx_strand_id
1 'polypeptide(L)'
;MIQDLHSHTRYSNCGRDEPALVVEAAIQGGIELLGVSDHNYGIGDRKARYLAELDALRARYAGKIRILRGIEIATIPAHFLKPGEDLSAFDYCLVEHLDDPTSMVGARICAFADALGIPTGIAHTDLFGWMNAMGVKPEEFLRALAAHGVFWEMNVNYDSIHGYREHAYVKAFMESPEQQRMVRDAGLRVSVGFDGHRVEDYLPGRVVDTNRFLEAARIPRPFEE
;
A
#
# COMPACT_ATOMS: atom_id res chain seq x y z
N MET A 1 1.19 13.58 9.68
CA MET A 1 2.32 12.60 9.57
C MET A 1 2.55 12.25 8.10
N ILE A 2 3.80 12.30 7.63
CA ILE A 2 4.14 11.92 6.24
C ILE A 2 4.39 10.42 6.20
N GLN A 3 3.55 9.68 5.45
CA GLN A 3 3.64 8.23 5.36
C GLN A 3 3.96 7.76 3.94
N ASP A 4 4.77 6.71 3.83
CA ASP A 4 5.01 5.91 2.64
C ASP A 4 4.79 4.44 3.02
N LEU A 5 3.72 3.82 2.52
CA LEU A 5 3.34 2.46 2.92
C LEU A 5 3.66 1.39 1.87
N HIS A 6 4.40 1.77 0.80
CA HIS A 6 4.72 0.82 -0.25
C HIS A 6 6.18 0.92 -0.68
N SER A 7 6.99 0.00 -0.19
CA SER A 7 8.39 -0.09 -0.59
C SER A 7 8.87 -1.53 -0.56
N HIS A 8 9.70 -1.86 -1.55
CA HIS A 8 10.30 -3.18 -1.73
C HIS A 8 11.77 -3.20 -1.38
N THR A 9 12.22 -4.34 -0.91
CA THR A 9 13.62 -4.59 -0.58
C THR A 9 14.12 -5.84 -1.31
N ARG A 10 15.35 -6.27 -1.03
CA ARG A 10 15.90 -7.52 -1.55
C ARG A 10 15.10 -8.79 -1.17
N TYR A 11 14.06 -8.66 -0.34
CA TYR A 11 13.15 -9.76 -0.03
C TYR A 11 12.11 -9.98 -1.12
N SER A 12 11.78 -8.96 -1.91
CA SER A 12 11.06 -9.13 -3.17
C SER A 12 12.01 -9.55 -4.30
N ASN A 13 11.49 -10.23 -5.32
CA ASN A 13 12.28 -10.59 -6.50
C ASN A 13 12.66 -9.36 -7.35
N CYS A 14 11.90 -8.28 -7.23
CA CYS A 14 12.03 -7.02 -7.95
C CYS A 14 12.83 -5.96 -7.18
N GLY A 15 12.78 -5.96 -5.84
CA GLY A 15 13.53 -5.03 -5.00
C GLY A 15 15.03 -5.33 -4.98
N ARG A 16 15.85 -4.31 -4.85
CA ARG A 16 17.32 -4.43 -4.98
C ARG A 16 18.08 -4.17 -3.70
N ASP A 17 17.58 -3.27 -2.87
CA ASP A 17 18.34 -2.74 -1.76
C ASP A 17 18.07 -3.48 -0.45
N GLU A 18 19.06 -3.40 0.45
CA GLU A 18 18.89 -3.85 1.82
C GLU A 18 17.83 -3.02 2.54
N PRO A 19 16.99 -3.62 3.41
CA PRO A 19 15.96 -2.86 4.14
C PRO A 19 16.50 -1.63 4.87
N ALA A 20 17.72 -1.68 5.39
CA ALA A 20 18.35 -0.54 6.06
C ALA A 20 18.56 0.66 5.14
N LEU A 21 18.95 0.43 3.86
CA LEU A 21 19.14 1.51 2.89
C LEU A 21 17.80 2.18 2.53
N VAL A 22 16.73 1.39 2.38
CA VAL A 22 15.37 1.89 2.13
C VAL A 22 14.90 2.78 3.30
N VAL A 23 15.12 2.33 4.54
CA VAL A 23 14.81 3.13 5.73
C VAL A 23 15.61 4.43 5.78
N GLU A 24 16.92 4.37 5.49
CA GLU A 24 17.78 5.56 5.50
C GLU A 24 17.37 6.57 4.42
N ALA A 25 16.99 6.11 3.23
CA ALA A 25 16.47 6.96 2.16
C ALA A 25 15.13 7.61 2.56
N ALA A 26 14.23 6.89 3.20
CA ALA A 26 12.98 7.42 3.71
C ALA A 26 13.22 8.51 4.78
N ILE A 27 14.13 8.29 5.73
CA ILE A 27 14.51 9.31 6.73
C ILE A 27 15.05 10.56 6.05
N GLN A 28 15.96 10.42 5.09
CA GLN A 28 16.52 11.55 4.33
C GLN A 28 15.44 12.28 3.54
N GLY A 29 14.43 11.58 3.06
CA GLY A 29 13.28 12.11 2.35
C GLY A 29 12.23 12.78 3.23
N GLY A 30 12.39 12.77 4.56
CA GLY A 30 11.43 13.35 5.49
C GLY A 30 10.18 12.53 5.72
N ILE A 31 10.25 11.21 5.47
CA ILE A 31 9.17 10.28 5.78
C ILE A 31 9.15 9.99 7.28
N GLU A 32 7.98 10.07 7.91
CA GLU A 32 7.79 9.86 9.34
C GLU A 32 7.29 8.45 9.65
N LEU A 33 6.56 7.85 8.71
CA LEU A 33 6.04 6.48 8.78
C LEU A 33 6.36 5.74 7.49
N LEU A 34 7.18 4.70 7.56
CA LEU A 34 7.53 3.83 6.43
C LEU A 34 6.93 2.45 6.61
N GLY A 35 6.23 1.97 5.61
CA GLY A 35 5.86 0.57 5.46
C GLY A 35 6.79 -0.13 4.49
N VAL A 36 7.44 -1.21 4.93
CA VAL A 36 8.17 -2.12 4.05
C VAL A 36 7.24 -3.27 3.71
N SER A 37 6.91 -3.44 2.43
CA SER A 37 5.81 -4.31 1.97
C SER A 37 6.24 -5.22 0.83
N ASP A 38 7.30 -5.98 1.04
CA ASP A 38 7.78 -6.94 0.05
C ASP A 38 6.71 -7.95 -0.37
N HIS A 39 6.76 -8.42 -1.61
CA HIS A 39 5.81 -9.41 -2.14
C HIS A 39 5.82 -10.71 -1.34
N ASN A 40 4.64 -11.25 -1.07
CA ASN A 40 4.44 -12.52 -0.35
C ASN A 40 5.24 -13.67 -0.99
N TYR A 41 5.21 -13.81 -2.30
CA TYR A 41 5.95 -14.84 -3.04
C TYR A 41 7.47 -14.60 -3.04
N GLY A 42 7.91 -13.34 -2.93
CA GLY A 42 9.32 -12.99 -2.78
C GLY A 42 9.84 -13.31 -1.38
N ILE A 43 9.10 -12.96 -0.34
CA ILE A 43 9.44 -13.28 1.06
C ILE A 43 9.50 -14.81 1.24
N GLY A 44 8.46 -15.53 0.81
CA GLY A 44 8.38 -16.98 0.87
C GLY A 44 8.80 -17.55 2.23
N ASP A 45 9.67 -18.54 2.23
CA ASP A 45 10.13 -19.20 3.45
C ASP A 45 11.07 -18.33 4.32
N ARG A 46 11.42 -17.11 3.86
CA ARG A 46 12.26 -16.15 4.61
C ARG A 46 11.47 -15.26 5.57
N LYS A 47 10.16 -15.50 5.76
CA LYS A 47 9.27 -14.65 6.57
C LYS A 47 9.81 -14.33 7.97
N ALA A 48 10.27 -15.33 8.71
CA ALA A 48 10.81 -15.12 10.05
C ALA A 48 12.06 -14.20 10.04
N ARG A 49 12.93 -14.37 9.06
CA ARG A 49 14.12 -13.52 8.88
C ARG A 49 13.74 -12.10 8.49
N TYR A 50 12.78 -11.95 7.57
CA TYR A 50 12.26 -10.66 7.15
C TYR A 50 11.71 -9.86 8.33
N LEU A 51 10.81 -10.46 9.12
CA LEU A 51 10.22 -9.82 10.29
C LEU A 51 11.27 -9.44 11.35
N ALA A 52 12.21 -10.35 11.64
CA ALA A 52 13.29 -10.08 12.58
C ALA A 52 14.20 -8.91 12.13
N GLU A 53 14.49 -8.80 10.85
CA GLU A 53 15.27 -7.70 10.30
C GLU A 53 14.51 -6.36 10.42
N LEU A 54 13.20 -6.33 10.13
CA LEU A 54 12.39 -5.13 10.30
C LEU A 54 12.27 -4.73 11.79
N ASP A 55 12.14 -5.69 12.71
CA ASP A 55 12.12 -5.39 14.14
C ASP A 55 13.46 -4.82 14.64
N ALA A 56 14.58 -5.31 14.12
CA ALA A 56 15.89 -4.75 14.41
C ALA A 56 16.02 -3.30 13.89
N LEU A 57 15.47 -3.00 12.70
CA LEU A 57 15.45 -1.65 12.15
C LEU A 57 14.53 -0.71 12.95
N ARG A 58 13.38 -1.20 13.43
CA ARG A 58 12.50 -0.46 14.35
C ARG A 58 13.26 -0.01 15.59
N ALA A 59 14.02 -0.93 16.20
CA ALA A 59 14.81 -0.62 17.38
C ALA A 59 15.94 0.37 17.06
N ARG A 60 16.65 0.17 15.95
CA ARG A 60 17.78 1.01 15.51
C ARG A 60 17.38 2.45 15.22
N TYR A 61 16.22 2.64 14.60
CA TYR A 61 15.75 3.96 14.16
C TYR A 61 14.61 4.53 15.02
N ALA A 62 14.41 3.97 16.23
CA ALA A 62 13.43 4.48 17.18
C ALA A 62 13.61 5.99 17.42
N GLY A 63 12.49 6.74 17.36
CA GLY A 63 12.49 8.20 17.50
C GLY A 63 12.90 8.98 16.23
N LYS A 64 13.32 8.30 15.15
CA LYS A 64 13.64 8.93 13.87
C LYS A 64 12.54 8.69 12.83
N ILE A 65 12.05 7.47 12.76
CA ILE A 65 11.00 7.05 11.84
C ILE A 65 10.23 5.88 12.48
N ARG A 66 8.93 5.84 12.25
CA ARG A 66 8.09 4.68 12.58
C ARG A 66 8.15 3.71 11.40
N ILE A 67 8.47 2.43 11.64
CA ILE A 67 8.54 1.41 10.58
C ILE A 67 7.41 0.40 10.81
N LEU A 68 6.66 0.07 9.77
CA LEU A 68 5.65 -0.98 9.76
C LEU A 68 6.14 -2.20 8.99
N ARG A 69 5.80 -3.38 9.52
CA ARG A 69 6.01 -4.66 8.85
C ARG A 69 4.84 -4.89 7.90
N GLY A 70 5.02 -4.53 6.65
CA GLY A 70 4.06 -4.74 5.58
C GLY A 70 4.33 -6.03 4.81
N ILE A 71 3.35 -6.41 4.02
CA ILE A 71 3.45 -7.46 3.01
C ILE A 71 2.56 -7.08 1.83
N GLU A 72 3.05 -7.26 0.61
CA GLU A 72 2.21 -7.12 -0.57
C GLU A 72 1.79 -8.49 -1.08
N ILE A 73 0.48 -8.67 -1.25
CA ILE A 73 -0.16 -9.94 -1.61
C ILE A 73 -0.64 -9.88 -3.05
N ALA A 74 0.00 -10.67 -3.91
CA ALA A 74 -0.48 -10.86 -5.27
C ALA A 74 -1.73 -11.75 -5.28
N THR A 75 -2.81 -11.29 -5.93
CA THR A 75 -4.07 -12.04 -5.99
C THR A 75 -4.20 -12.96 -7.19
N ILE A 76 -3.24 -12.97 -8.10
CA ILE A 76 -3.22 -13.89 -9.24
C ILE A 76 -2.83 -15.31 -8.79
N PRO A 77 -3.38 -16.38 -9.41
CA PRO A 77 -3.22 -17.76 -8.93
C PRO A 77 -1.78 -18.22 -8.75
N ALA A 78 -0.86 -17.76 -9.63
CA ALA A 78 0.55 -18.17 -9.59
C ALA A 78 1.30 -17.72 -8.33
N HIS A 79 0.84 -16.66 -7.68
CA HIS A 79 1.51 -15.98 -6.57
C HIS A 79 0.63 -15.79 -5.33
N PHE A 80 -0.60 -16.31 -5.37
CA PHE A 80 -1.52 -16.18 -4.26
C PHE A 80 -1.02 -16.89 -3.00
N LEU A 81 -1.54 -16.46 -1.84
CA LEU A 81 -1.24 -17.05 -0.54
C LEU A 81 -1.48 -18.56 -0.51
N LYS A 82 -0.62 -19.27 0.17
CA LYS A 82 -0.83 -20.68 0.47
C LYS A 82 -2.01 -20.85 1.44
N PRO A 83 -2.82 -21.91 1.32
CA PRO A 83 -3.88 -22.17 2.29
C PRO A 83 -3.36 -22.23 3.73
N GLY A 84 -3.98 -21.47 4.64
CA GLY A 84 -3.61 -21.44 6.05
C GLY A 84 -2.36 -20.60 6.37
N GLU A 85 -1.90 -19.77 5.45
CA GLU A 85 -0.78 -18.86 5.72
C GLU A 85 -1.17 -17.81 6.77
N ASP A 86 -0.44 -17.81 7.89
CA ASP A 86 -0.66 -16.87 8.98
C ASP A 86 0.08 -15.55 8.73
N LEU A 87 -0.66 -14.46 8.67
CA LEU A 87 -0.15 -13.09 8.48
C LEU A 87 -0.25 -12.22 9.73
N SER A 88 -0.66 -12.76 10.87
CA SER A 88 -0.88 -12.01 12.11
C SER A 88 0.35 -11.25 12.64
N ALA A 89 1.55 -11.65 12.21
CA ALA A 89 2.80 -10.96 12.57
C ALA A 89 3.06 -9.68 11.75
N PHE A 90 2.28 -9.42 10.70
CA PHE A 90 2.37 -8.19 9.92
C PHE A 90 1.47 -7.11 10.50
N ASP A 91 1.87 -5.85 10.38
CA ASP A 91 1.08 -4.71 10.84
C ASP A 91 -0.02 -4.34 9.84
N TYR A 92 0.19 -4.68 8.55
CA TYR A 92 -0.77 -4.50 7.46
C TYR A 92 -0.37 -5.33 6.24
N CYS A 93 -1.30 -5.43 5.29
CA CYS A 93 -1.00 -5.90 3.94
C CYS A 93 -1.48 -4.90 2.89
N LEU A 94 -0.82 -4.91 1.73
CA LEU A 94 -1.30 -4.37 0.47
C LEU A 94 -1.75 -5.53 -0.41
N VAL A 95 -2.77 -5.32 -1.22
CA VAL A 95 -3.34 -6.35 -2.11
C VAL A 95 -3.31 -5.83 -3.53
N GLU A 96 -2.54 -6.51 -4.39
CA GLU A 96 -2.36 -6.16 -5.79
C GLU A 96 -3.18 -7.05 -6.74
N HIS A 97 -3.35 -6.60 -7.98
CA HIS A 97 -4.07 -7.31 -9.05
C HIS A 97 -5.56 -7.62 -8.74
N LEU A 98 -6.24 -6.76 -7.99
CA LEU A 98 -7.65 -6.95 -7.66
C LEU A 98 -8.56 -6.85 -8.88
N ASP A 99 -8.21 -6.01 -9.84
CA ASP A 99 -8.92 -5.77 -11.11
C ASP A 99 -8.54 -6.76 -12.22
N ASP A 100 -7.57 -7.65 -11.98
CA ASP A 100 -7.23 -8.72 -12.92
C ASP A 100 -8.37 -9.76 -12.98
N PRO A 101 -8.81 -10.17 -14.19
CA PRO A 101 -9.87 -11.18 -14.35
C PRO A 101 -9.58 -12.53 -13.67
N THR A 102 -8.31 -12.85 -13.42
CA THR A 102 -7.88 -14.09 -12.75
C THR A 102 -7.73 -13.92 -11.24
N SER A 103 -8.00 -12.74 -10.69
CA SER A 103 -7.86 -12.46 -9.27
C SER A 103 -8.61 -13.46 -8.39
N MET A 104 -7.90 -14.06 -7.46
CA MET A 104 -8.47 -14.97 -6.46
C MET A 104 -9.32 -14.25 -5.41
N VAL A 105 -9.25 -12.93 -5.35
CA VAL A 105 -9.97 -12.05 -4.41
C VAL A 105 -11.00 -11.19 -5.14
N GLY A 106 -10.59 -10.31 -6.03
CA GLY A 106 -11.46 -9.42 -6.80
C GLY A 106 -12.44 -8.66 -5.90
N ALA A 107 -13.71 -8.63 -6.31
CA ALA A 107 -14.78 -7.93 -5.58
C ALA A 107 -15.04 -8.44 -4.15
N ARG A 108 -14.44 -9.57 -3.74
CA ARG A 108 -14.56 -10.13 -2.38
C ARG A 108 -13.55 -9.53 -1.40
N ILE A 109 -12.93 -8.40 -1.73
CA ILE A 109 -11.87 -7.76 -0.92
C ILE A 109 -12.27 -7.54 0.54
N CYS A 110 -13.51 -7.16 0.83
CA CYS A 110 -13.98 -6.99 2.21
C CYS A 110 -13.94 -8.30 3.00
N ALA A 111 -14.49 -9.37 2.43
CA ALA A 111 -14.46 -10.69 3.08
C ALA A 111 -13.02 -11.23 3.21
N PHE A 112 -12.15 -10.91 2.28
CA PHE A 112 -10.75 -11.27 2.34
C PHE A 112 -10.03 -10.54 3.46
N ALA A 113 -10.25 -9.23 3.60
CA ALA A 113 -9.70 -8.41 4.69
C ALA A 113 -10.16 -8.91 6.07
N ASP A 114 -11.45 -9.24 6.21
CA ASP A 114 -11.99 -9.82 7.45
C ASP A 114 -11.30 -11.14 7.80
N ALA A 115 -11.06 -11.99 6.79
CA ALA A 115 -10.41 -13.29 7.00
C ALA A 115 -8.93 -13.15 7.38
N LEU A 116 -8.22 -12.11 6.89
CA LEU A 116 -6.85 -11.82 7.26
C LEU A 116 -6.72 -11.27 8.68
N GLY A 117 -7.69 -10.49 9.13
CA GLY A 117 -7.71 -9.89 10.47
C GLY A 117 -6.64 -8.83 10.71
N ILE A 118 -6.00 -8.30 9.66
CA ILE A 118 -5.02 -7.20 9.71
C ILE A 118 -5.47 -6.07 8.77
N PRO A 119 -5.07 -4.81 9.01
CA PRO A 119 -5.34 -3.70 8.13
C PRO A 119 -4.94 -4.03 6.69
N THR A 120 -5.87 -3.86 5.74
CA THR A 120 -5.70 -4.28 4.34
C THR A 120 -5.82 -3.10 3.41
N GLY A 121 -4.82 -2.86 2.57
CA GLY A 121 -4.81 -1.81 1.56
C GLY A 121 -4.99 -2.37 0.15
N ILE A 122 -5.64 -1.60 -0.72
CA ILE A 122 -5.72 -1.86 -2.15
C ILE A 122 -4.55 -1.15 -2.82
N ALA A 123 -3.57 -1.90 -3.32
CA ALA A 123 -2.38 -1.39 -3.97
C ALA A 123 -2.67 -0.88 -5.39
N HIS A 124 -2.00 0.18 -5.80
CA HIS A 124 -1.91 0.75 -7.17
C HIS A 124 -3.08 0.45 -8.14
N THR A 125 -4.29 0.38 -7.63
CA THR A 125 -5.50 0.10 -8.40
C THR A 125 -6.29 1.39 -8.69
N ASP A 126 -6.70 1.61 -9.93
CA ASP A 126 -7.71 2.63 -10.28
C ASP A 126 -9.06 2.23 -9.69
N LEU A 127 -9.29 2.61 -8.44
CA LEU A 127 -10.49 2.21 -7.69
C LEU A 127 -11.78 2.67 -8.36
N PHE A 128 -11.82 3.88 -8.92
CA PHE A 128 -13.02 4.42 -9.58
C PHE A 128 -13.26 3.75 -10.93
N GLY A 129 -12.21 3.52 -11.72
CA GLY A 129 -12.27 2.74 -12.93
C GLY A 129 -12.73 1.32 -12.70
N TRP A 130 -12.22 0.68 -11.65
CA TRP A 130 -12.61 -0.68 -11.26
C TRP A 130 -14.07 -0.76 -10.79
N MET A 131 -14.53 0.16 -9.93
CA MET A 131 -15.94 0.25 -9.54
C MET A 131 -16.87 0.42 -10.75
N ASN A 132 -16.49 1.27 -11.71
CA ASN A 132 -17.24 1.47 -12.95
C ASN A 132 -17.29 0.19 -13.79
N ALA A 133 -16.17 -0.52 -13.94
CA ALA A 133 -16.10 -1.79 -14.67
C ALA A 133 -16.97 -2.88 -14.03
N MET A 134 -17.06 -2.91 -12.69
CA MET A 134 -17.94 -3.80 -11.95
C MET A 134 -19.43 -3.41 -11.99
N GLY A 135 -19.76 -2.20 -12.42
CA GLY A 135 -21.12 -1.66 -12.39
C GLY A 135 -21.68 -1.45 -10.97
N VAL A 136 -20.83 -1.23 -9.98
CA VAL A 136 -21.23 -0.98 -8.59
C VAL A 136 -21.38 0.51 -8.32
N LYS A 137 -22.22 0.87 -7.34
CA LYS A 137 -22.36 2.26 -6.92
C LYS A 137 -21.17 2.67 -6.05
N PRO A 138 -20.40 3.71 -6.44
CA PRO A 138 -19.20 4.10 -5.73
C PRO A 138 -19.41 4.34 -4.24
N GLU A 139 -20.45 5.06 -3.84
CA GLU A 139 -20.69 5.43 -2.44
C GLU A 139 -20.99 4.20 -1.56
N GLU A 140 -21.66 3.19 -2.11
CA GLU A 140 -21.96 1.95 -1.39
C GLU A 140 -20.69 1.12 -1.21
N PHE A 141 -19.89 0.99 -2.28
CA PHE A 141 -18.67 0.21 -2.27
C PHE A 141 -17.59 0.84 -1.38
N LEU A 142 -17.38 2.16 -1.49
CA LEU A 142 -16.42 2.89 -0.64
C LEU A 142 -16.76 2.78 0.85
N ARG A 143 -18.07 2.88 1.20
CA ARG A 143 -18.52 2.65 2.60
C ARG A 143 -18.28 1.22 3.06
N ALA A 144 -18.48 0.24 2.19
CA ALA A 144 -18.18 -1.15 2.51
C ALA A 144 -16.69 -1.34 2.78
N LEU A 145 -15.80 -0.82 1.93
CA LEU A 145 -14.36 -0.86 2.16
C LEU A 145 -14.00 -0.25 3.52
N ALA A 146 -14.49 0.96 3.80
CA ALA A 146 -14.24 1.65 5.06
C ALA A 146 -14.73 0.87 6.29
N ALA A 147 -15.93 0.27 6.20
CA ALA A 147 -16.54 -0.52 7.28
C ALA A 147 -15.75 -1.79 7.62
N HIS A 148 -15.05 -2.37 6.63
CA HIS A 148 -14.19 -3.55 6.77
C HIS A 148 -12.72 -3.20 7.00
N GLY A 149 -12.39 -1.94 7.30
CA GLY A 149 -11.02 -1.50 7.59
C GLY A 149 -10.08 -1.54 6.38
N VAL A 150 -10.65 -1.67 5.17
CA VAL A 150 -9.88 -1.60 3.92
C VAL A 150 -9.55 -0.15 3.61
N PHE A 151 -8.30 0.13 3.26
CA PHE A 151 -7.85 1.44 2.79
C PHE A 151 -7.41 1.37 1.32
N TRP A 152 -7.30 2.52 0.66
CA TRP A 152 -6.89 2.61 -0.73
C TRP A 152 -5.56 3.34 -0.86
N GLU A 153 -4.72 2.90 -1.78
CA GLU A 153 -3.42 3.49 -2.02
C GLU A 153 -3.44 4.48 -3.18
N MET A 154 -2.90 5.68 -2.94
CA MET A 154 -2.36 6.55 -3.98
C MET A 154 -0.90 6.17 -4.22
N ASN A 155 -0.63 5.40 -5.27
CA ASN A 155 0.71 5.02 -5.66
C ASN A 155 1.33 6.11 -6.53
N VAL A 156 2.46 6.67 -6.10
CA VAL A 156 3.07 7.85 -6.72
C VAL A 156 4.34 7.55 -7.52
N ASN A 157 4.62 6.29 -7.80
CA ASN A 157 5.71 5.88 -8.67
C ASN A 157 5.27 5.88 -10.14
N TYR A 158 5.24 7.06 -10.74
CA TYR A 158 4.80 7.24 -12.13
C TYR A 158 5.78 6.69 -13.17
N ASP A 159 7.05 6.51 -12.77
CA ASP A 159 8.14 6.06 -13.64
C ASP A 159 8.64 4.67 -13.22
N SER A 160 7.71 3.79 -12.84
CA SER A 160 8.06 2.44 -12.36
C SER A 160 8.97 1.69 -13.34
N ILE A 161 9.99 1.03 -12.81
CA ILE A 161 10.90 0.15 -13.57
C ILE A 161 10.18 -1.02 -14.25
N HIS A 162 8.94 -1.32 -13.83
CA HIS A 162 8.09 -2.35 -14.45
C HIS A 162 7.32 -1.83 -15.68
N GLY A 163 7.59 -0.60 -16.11
CA GLY A 163 6.90 0.00 -17.26
C GLY A 163 5.44 0.33 -16.97
N TYR A 164 5.03 0.37 -15.70
CA TYR A 164 3.76 0.95 -15.33
C TYR A 164 3.78 2.41 -15.77
N ARG A 165 2.92 2.70 -16.70
CA ARG A 165 2.69 4.05 -17.14
C ARG A 165 2.13 4.84 -15.97
N GLU A 166 2.31 6.15 -16.01
CA GLU A 166 1.73 7.08 -15.05
C GLU A 166 0.45 6.54 -14.44
N HIS A 167 0.39 6.48 -13.13
CA HIS A 167 -0.85 6.15 -12.44
C HIS A 167 -1.84 7.29 -12.65
N ALA A 168 -2.47 7.30 -13.83
CA ALA A 168 -3.40 8.33 -14.24
C ALA A 168 -4.53 8.53 -13.24
N TYR A 169 -4.91 7.46 -12.52
CA TYR A 169 -5.94 7.51 -11.48
C TYR A 169 -5.57 8.43 -10.32
N VAL A 170 -4.28 8.53 -9.94
CA VAL A 170 -3.83 9.42 -8.87
C VAL A 170 -4.05 10.86 -9.28
N LYS A 171 -3.64 11.23 -10.49
CA LYS A 171 -3.84 12.57 -11.03
C LYS A 171 -5.34 12.89 -11.18
N ALA A 172 -6.11 11.97 -11.75
CA ALA A 172 -7.55 12.11 -11.89
C ALA A 172 -8.26 12.32 -10.55
N PHE A 173 -7.86 11.57 -9.52
CA PHE A 173 -8.39 11.73 -8.17
C PHE A 173 -8.02 13.10 -7.57
N MET A 174 -6.76 13.55 -7.74
CA MET A 174 -6.31 14.87 -7.27
C MET A 174 -7.06 16.01 -7.96
N GLU A 175 -7.51 15.84 -9.20
CA GLU A 175 -8.25 16.81 -9.98
C GLU A 175 -9.78 16.71 -9.83
N SER A 176 -10.31 15.68 -9.13
CA SER A 176 -11.74 15.42 -8.98
C SER A 176 -12.27 15.72 -7.57
N PRO A 177 -12.82 16.95 -7.32
CA PRO A 177 -13.47 17.25 -6.05
C PRO A 177 -14.63 16.32 -5.72
N GLU A 178 -15.29 15.74 -6.72
CA GLU A 178 -16.38 14.81 -6.55
C GLU A 178 -15.89 13.47 -5.98
N GLN A 179 -14.85 12.86 -6.54
CA GLN A 179 -14.27 11.63 -6.03
C GLN A 179 -13.71 11.83 -4.63
N GLN A 180 -13.03 12.96 -4.36
CA GLN A 180 -12.52 13.31 -3.04
C GLN A 180 -13.66 13.41 -2.00
N ARG A 181 -14.80 14.01 -2.38
CA ARG A 181 -15.98 14.08 -1.52
C ARG A 181 -16.51 12.68 -1.23
N MET A 182 -16.68 11.81 -2.24
CA MET A 182 -17.17 10.43 -2.07
C MET A 182 -16.30 9.65 -1.10
N VAL A 183 -14.96 9.74 -1.24
CA VAL A 183 -13.99 9.07 -0.36
C VAL A 183 -14.11 9.59 1.07
N ARG A 184 -14.18 10.91 1.26
CA ARG A 184 -14.37 11.53 2.58
C ARG A 184 -15.68 11.12 3.25
N ASP A 185 -16.79 11.22 2.50
CA ASP A 185 -18.14 10.95 3.02
C ASP A 185 -18.32 9.44 3.34
N ALA A 186 -17.57 8.57 2.68
CA ALA A 186 -17.50 7.15 2.99
C ALA A 186 -16.63 6.84 4.21
N GLY A 187 -15.78 7.78 4.66
CA GLY A 187 -14.79 7.53 5.70
C GLY A 187 -13.65 6.61 5.27
N LEU A 188 -13.44 6.45 3.94
CA LEU A 188 -12.38 5.60 3.42
C LEU A 188 -11.02 6.26 3.70
N ARG A 189 -10.10 5.51 4.30
CA ARG A 189 -8.73 5.95 4.50
C ARG A 189 -7.93 5.77 3.21
N VAL A 190 -7.03 6.72 2.96
CA VAL A 190 -6.16 6.69 1.77
C VAL A 190 -4.70 6.73 2.21
N SER A 191 -3.92 5.73 1.79
CA SER A 191 -2.48 5.72 2.00
C SER A 191 -1.74 6.34 0.82
N VAL A 192 -0.48 6.66 1.04
CA VAL A 192 0.46 7.00 -0.02
C VAL A 192 1.52 5.91 -0.08
N GLY A 193 1.87 5.47 -1.26
CA GLY A 193 2.95 4.52 -1.50
C GLY A 193 3.80 4.96 -2.69
N PHE A 194 5.12 4.89 -2.53
CA PHE A 194 6.03 5.13 -3.66
C PHE A 194 6.22 3.88 -4.52
N ASP A 195 6.05 2.68 -3.94
CA ASP A 195 6.33 1.41 -4.63
C ASP A 195 7.79 1.36 -5.13
N GLY A 196 8.69 1.72 -4.23
CA GLY A 196 10.12 1.85 -4.51
C GLY A 196 10.81 0.49 -4.60
N HIS A 197 11.55 0.25 -5.69
CA HIS A 197 12.30 -0.97 -5.92
C HIS A 197 13.81 -0.77 -5.84
N ARG A 198 14.26 0.50 -5.91
CA ARG A 198 15.64 0.93 -5.77
C ARG A 198 15.70 2.29 -5.07
N VAL A 199 16.64 2.41 -4.16
CA VAL A 199 16.86 3.67 -3.44
C VAL A 199 17.27 4.81 -4.39
N GLU A 200 18.03 4.50 -5.45
CA GLU A 200 18.45 5.48 -6.46
C GLU A 200 17.29 6.10 -7.25
N ASP A 201 16.17 5.39 -7.37
CA ASP A 201 14.97 5.84 -8.09
C ASP A 201 13.93 6.49 -7.16
N TYR A 202 14.20 6.53 -5.84
CA TYR A 202 13.26 7.02 -4.84
C TYR A 202 13.08 8.54 -4.91
N LEU A 203 11.85 8.98 -5.07
CA LEU A 203 11.46 10.39 -5.17
C LEU A 203 10.56 10.80 -4.00
N PRO A 204 11.10 10.99 -2.79
CA PRO A 204 10.30 11.25 -1.59
C PRO A 204 9.45 12.53 -1.68
N GLY A 205 9.84 13.50 -2.52
CA GLY A 205 9.05 14.69 -2.76
C GLY A 205 7.64 14.38 -3.25
N ARG A 206 7.45 13.36 -4.10
CA ARG A 206 6.12 12.93 -4.56
C ARG A 206 5.27 12.41 -3.41
N VAL A 207 5.88 11.63 -2.51
CA VAL A 207 5.21 11.10 -1.31
C VAL A 207 4.78 12.24 -0.40
N VAL A 208 5.69 13.19 -0.12
CA VAL A 208 5.43 14.36 0.72
C VAL A 208 4.28 15.19 0.15
N ASP A 209 4.32 15.52 -1.13
CA ASP A 209 3.31 16.37 -1.78
C ASP A 209 1.93 15.71 -1.80
N THR A 210 1.87 14.38 -2.01
CA THR A 210 0.62 13.64 -1.98
C THR A 210 0.04 13.54 -0.56
N ASN A 211 0.87 13.34 0.47
CA ASN A 211 0.42 13.41 1.85
C ASN A 211 -0.16 14.79 2.21
N ARG A 212 0.49 15.87 1.77
CA ARG A 212 -0.01 17.24 1.96
C ARG A 212 -1.33 17.47 1.23
N PHE A 213 -1.47 16.91 0.01
CA PHE A 213 -2.75 16.95 -0.71
C PHE A 213 -3.86 16.26 0.08
N LEU A 214 -3.64 15.04 0.59
CA LEU A 214 -4.64 14.33 1.40
C LEU A 214 -5.03 15.11 2.66
N GLU A 215 -4.06 15.74 3.32
CA GLU A 215 -4.32 16.61 4.47
C GLU A 215 -5.18 17.82 4.09
N ALA A 216 -4.83 18.54 3.03
CA ALA A 216 -5.60 19.67 2.53
C ALA A 216 -7.01 19.26 2.07
N ALA A 217 -7.18 18.10 1.46
CA ALA A 217 -8.45 17.51 1.08
C ALA A 217 -9.24 16.93 2.27
N ARG A 218 -8.66 16.90 3.49
CA ARG A 218 -9.26 16.31 4.70
C ARG A 218 -9.65 14.85 4.51
N ILE A 219 -8.82 14.08 3.81
CA ILE A 219 -8.99 12.65 3.62
C ILE A 219 -8.16 11.93 4.68
N PRO A 220 -8.76 11.06 5.50
CA PRO A 220 -8.05 10.37 6.57
C PRO A 220 -7.05 9.35 6.00
N ARG A 221 -5.92 9.19 6.69
CA ARG A 221 -4.89 8.23 6.34
C ARG A 221 -4.90 7.05 7.32
N PRO A 222 -4.48 5.83 6.90
CA PRO A 222 -4.31 4.73 7.85
C PRO A 222 -3.16 5.05 8.82
N PHE A 223 -3.21 4.45 10.02
CA PHE A 223 -2.17 4.55 11.06
C PHE A 223 -1.92 5.97 11.63
N GLU A 224 -2.77 6.93 11.34
CA GLU A 224 -2.84 8.19 12.09
C GLU A 224 -3.65 7.99 13.37
N GLU A 225 -3.05 8.32 14.49
CA GLU A 225 -3.72 8.38 15.79
C GLU A 225 -4.36 9.76 15.99
#